data_030b6eebd3deba7ef08b392134027ba5
#
_entry.id   030b6eebd3deba7ef08b392134027ba5
#
_cell.length_a   1.000
_cell.length_b   1.000
_cell.length_c   1.000
_cell.angle_alpha   90.00
_cell.angle_beta   90.00
_cell.angle_gamma   90.00
#
_symmetry.space_group_name_H-M   'P 1'
#
loop_
_entity.id
_entity.type
_entity.pdbx_description
1 polymer ?
#
loop_
_entity_poly.entity_id
_entity_poly.type
_entity_poly.pdbx_seq_one_letter_code
_entity_poly.pdbx_strand_id
1 'polypeptide(L)'
;MLETLKAKENSYQADKVALAIYPELLRDGYSRQQLKDIKKRMLLDAKSGTIRCRNKRLYALPDWYGVCERVFLGIDHPKGLLEKDEIGCNPYLKYDKADVLRSPSLYMEHAPRKIAKRPEVYEWLCSDGIYTSLHDLITRILQLDVDGDQLNVVVESVIVDVAERNIDMYDVIPLFYDANKAPAEQITKQAIFNGLKRAHQFSNIGEISDMLTRLWNRDKPDRLAAALLAYVNNLRIDGAKTGAVNEYTNYPDVKKRVNKAVGGQHGRMPYFFQYSKNGRRDKTVKRKKKRQWAAPNNSTMNRICKAFDDVGNMNMNMAGVPVFNWQMLLSEPCLSTRKDIVDEFCELDGIRVSLTLARAEESPAEKELLDSSDIVNEHIIYVLTQKYGSLEYCYPYIVKYLFAGENVNKASHKQTFWRIFGDIAVANLRENLNHCKVCAKCGAKIPEWATSHSCPKNTQKTFVCIDCGKTYNRTNSRQVRCSDCQEHFRHSQIALCQKKSIEKKKRERERQFTSFLESRYKEM
;
A
#
# COMPACT_ATOMS: atom_id res chain seq x y z
N MET A 1 6.77 10.30 8.18
CA MET A 1 7.40 9.62 7.05
C MET A 1 8.65 8.82 7.46
N LEU A 2 9.59 9.37 8.25
CA LEU A 2 10.69 8.60 8.84
C LEU A 2 10.19 7.51 9.81
N GLU A 3 9.14 7.77 10.58
CA GLU A 3 8.47 6.75 11.42
C GLU A 3 7.83 5.64 10.61
N THR A 4 7.29 5.94 9.42
CA THR A 4 6.74 4.92 8.52
C THR A 4 7.83 4.01 7.94
N LEU A 5 9.08 4.50 7.86
CA LEU A 5 10.23 3.69 7.44
C LEU A 5 10.65 2.69 8.52
N LYS A 6 10.45 3.02 9.80
CA LYS A 6 10.72 2.13 10.94
C LYS A 6 9.73 0.96 11.04
N ALA A 7 8.52 1.09 10.48
CA ALA A 7 7.43 0.12 10.64
C ALA A 7 7.52 -1.12 9.74
N LYS A 8 8.54 -1.27 8.88
CA LYS A 8 8.79 -2.48 8.10
C LYS A 8 9.93 -3.29 8.72
N GLU A 9 9.61 -4.01 9.78
CA GLU A 9 10.57 -4.85 10.53
C GLU A 9 11.16 -6.03 9.74
N ASN A 10 10.61 -6.40 8.59
CA ASN A 10 10.99 -7.65 7.89
C ASN A 10 11.96 -7.49 6.72
N SER A 11 12.49 -6.30 6.44
CA SER A 11 13.61 -6.14 5.50
C SER A 11 14.51 -5.02 5.97
N TYR A 12 15.66 -5.39 6.52
CA TYR A 12 16.75 -4.47 6.77
C TYR A 12 17.13 -3.77 5.46
N GLN A 13 17.06 -2.46 5.44
CA GLN A 13 17.46 -1.64 4.31
C GLN A 13 18.37 -0.54 4.83
N ALA A 14 19.66 -0.70 4.61
CA ALA A 14 20.71 0.17 5.13
C ALA A 14 20.50 1.65 4.76
N ASP A 15 20.00 1.94 3.55
CA ASP A 15 19.68 3.29 3.09
C ASP A 15 18.61 3.98 3.96
N LYS A 16 17.64 3.23 4.45
CA LYS A 16 16.59 3.75 5.36
C LYS A 16 17.11 3.97 6.76
N VAL A 17 17.94 3.06 7.25
CA VAL A 17 18.62 3.20 8.55
C VAL A 17 19.53 4.41 8.51
N ALA A 18 20.38 4.53 7.48
CA ALA A 18 21.26 5.68 7.28
C ALA A 18 20.48 7.01 7.24
N LEU A 19 19.36 7.05 6.51
CA LEU A 19 18.50 8.24 6.44
C LEU A 19 17.84 8.58 7.79
N ALA A 20 17.51 7.56 8.60
CA ALA A 20 16.91 7.76 9.92
C ALA A 20 17.90 8.34 10.93
N ILE A 21 19.17 7.92 10.90
CA ILE A 21 20.23 8.41 11.80
C ILE A 21 20.92 9.67 11.29
N TYR A 22 20.97 9.88 9.98
CA TYR A 22 21.59 11.02 9.32
C TYR A 22 20.62 11.67 8.30
N PRO A 23 19.65 12.48 8.77
CA PRO A 23 18.63 13.11 7.91
C PRO A 23 19.19 14.04 6.83
N GLU A 24 20.42 14.52 6.96
CA GLU A 24 21.14 15.31 5.96
C GLU A 24 21.26 14.58 4.61
N LEU A 25 21.20 13.25 4.60
CA LEU A 25 21.05 12.44 3.38
C LEU A 25 19.85 12.81 2.51
N LEU A 26 18.85 13.52 3.05
CA LEU A 26 17.78 14.10 2.23
C LEU A 26 18.29 15.13 1.21
N ARG A 27 19.49 15.68 1.37
CA ARG A 27 20.13 16.52 0.35
C ARG A 27 20.64 15.72 -0.84
N ASP A 28 20.87 14.43 -0.69
CA ASP A 28 21.19 13.55 -1.81
C ASP A 28 19.97 13.28 -2.70
N GLY A 29 20.17 13.33 -4.03
CA GLY A 29 19.09 13.16 -5.01
C GLY A 29 18.46 11.79 -4.99
N TYR A 30 19.26 10.72 -4.77
CA TYR A 30 18.77 9.34 -4.67
C TYR A 30 17.84 9.17 -3.47
N SER A 31 18.27 9.59 -2.27
CA SER A 31 17.48 9.48 -1.05
C SER A 31 16.13 10.21 -1.17
N ARG A 32 16.13 11.41 -1.76
CA ARG A 32 14.87 12.14 -2.05
C ARG A 32 13.98 11.40 -3.02
N GLN A 33 14.54 10.80 -4.07
CA GLN A 33 13.76 10.06 -5.05
C GLN A 33 13.13 8.82 -4.43
N GLN A 34 13.86 8.08 -3.58
CA GLN A 34 13.33 6.93 -2.84
C GLN A 34 12.10 7.32 -1.98
N LEU A 35 12.19 8.43 -1.24
CA LEU A 35 11.06 8.92 -0.46
C LEU A 35 9.86 9.36 -1.33
N LYS A 36 10.11 9.99 -2.49
CA LYS A 36 9.06 10.33 -3.44
C LYS A 36 8.37 9.08 -3.99
N ASP A 37 9.13 8.03 -4.30
CA ASP A 37 8.61 6.79 -4.84
C ASP A 37 7.82 6.01 -3.77
N ILE A 38 8.26 6.03 -2.51
CA ILE A 38 7.50 5.49 -1.38
C ILE A 38 6.19 6.25 -1.21
N LYS A 39 6.23 7.59 -1.17
CA LYS A 39 5.03 8.44 -1.11
C LYS A 39 4.07 8.12 -2.25
N LYS A 40 4.58 8.07 -3.49
CA LYS A 40 3.79 7.76 -4.68
C LYS A 40 3.11 6.40 -4.57
N ARG A 41 3.83 5.36 -4.11
CA ARG A 41 3.25 4.02 -3.88
C ARG A 41 2.17 4.04 -2.82
N MET A 42 2.43 4.69 -1.67
CA MET A 42 1.43 4.82 -0.60
C MET A 42 0.15 5.51 -1.08
N LEU A 43 0.28 6.58 -1.87
CA LEU A 43 -0.87 7.28 -2.46
C LEU A 43 -1.63 6.42 -3.45
N LEU A 44 -0.93 5.67 -4.29
CA LEU A 44 -1.56 4.76 -5.25
C LEU A 44 -2.26 3.60 -4.54
N ASP A 45 -1.67 3.06 -3.49
CA ASP A 45 -2.26 1.99 -2.68
C ASP A 45 -3.53 2.50 -1.96
N ALA A 46 -3.46 3.68 -1.32
CA ALA A 46 -4.62 4.29 -0.69
C ALA A 46 -5.76 4.56 -1.71
N LYS A 47 -5.44 5.12 -2.89
CA LYS A 47 -6.41 5.34 -3.97
C LYS A 47 -6.99 4.05 -4.55
N SER A 48 -6.28 2.92 -4.44
CA SER A 48 -6.79 1.61 -4.85
C SER A 48 -7.60 0.89 -3.76
N GLY A 49 -7.76 1.49 -2.59
CA GLY A 49 -8.50 0.92 -1.46
C GLY A 49 -7.64 0.16 -0.45
N THR A 50 -6.32 0.15 -0.61
CA THR A 50 -5.43 -0.47 0.37
C THR A 50 -5.20 0.47 1.53
N ILE A 51 -5.92 0.27 2.62
CA ILE A 51 -5.82 1.07 3.84
C ILE A 51 -4.87 0.37 4.81
N ARG A 52 -3.93 1.12 5.38
CA ARG A 52 -3.06 0.63 6.45
C ARG A 52 -3.75 0.88 7.79
N CYS A 53 -4.00 -0.18 8.52
CA CYS A 53 -4.57 -0.15 9.87
C CYS A 53 -3.84 -1.14 10.77
N ARG A 54 -4.06 -1.04 12.06
CA ARG A 54 -3.55 -2.01 13.03
C ARG A 54 -4.33 -3.31 12.91
N ASN A 55 -3.77 -4.27 12.18
CA ASN A 55 -4.35 -5.58 11.99
C ASN A 55 -3.27 -6.66 11.98
N LYS A 56 -3.70 -7.88 12.26
CA LYS A 56 -2.93 -9.10 12.01
C LYS A 56 -3.81 -10.11 11.29
N ARG A 57 -3.17 -10.93 10.49
CA ARG A 57 -3.78 -12.07 9.85
C ARG A 57 -3.50 -13.28 10.71
N LEU A 58 -4.54 -13.87 11.29
CA LEU A 58 -4.45 -14.96 12.28
C LEU A 58 -5.30 -16.14 11.82
N TYR A 59 -4.87 -17.35 12.19
CA TYR A 59 -5.65 -18.56 11.93
C TYR A 59 -6.86 -18.63 12.87
N ALA A 60 -8.00 -19.04 12.32
CA ALA A 60 -9.22 -19.30 13.06
C ALA A 60 -9.09 -20.62 13.84
N LEU A 61 -9.40 -20.57 15.12
CA LEU A 61 -9.36 -21.70 16.04
C LEU A 61 -10.66 -21.74 16.84
N PRO A 62 -11.17 -22.93 17.19
CA PRO A 62 -12.30 -23.04 18.10
C PRO A 62 -11.84 -22.82 19.55
N ASP A 63 -12.77 -22.61 20.45
CA ASP A 63 -12.53 -22.75 21.88
C ASP A 63 -12.19 -24.21 22.21
N TRP A 64 -10.88 -24.52 22.25
CA TRP A 64 -10.39 -25.87 22.45
C TRP A 64 -10.81 -26.49 23.79
N TYR A 65 -11.03 -25.67 24.82
CA TYR A 65 -11.48 -26.18 26.10
C TYR A 65 -12.87 -26.82 25.98
N GLY A 66 -13.80 -26.13 25.32
CA GLY A 66 -15.12 -26.71 25.08
C GLY A 66 -15.10 -27.89 24.12
N VAL A 67 -14.16 -27.95 23.16
CA VAL A 67 -13.94 -29.15 22.35
C VAL A 67 -13.50 -30.35 23.25
N CYS A 68 -12.60 -30.11 24.20
CA CYS A 68 -12.18 -31.11 25.15
C CYS A 68 -13.31 -31.58 26.08
N GLU A 69 -14.14 -30.65 26.57
CA GLU A 69 -15.36 -31.00 27.34
C GLU A 69 -16.27 -31.96 26.57
N ARG A 70 -16.46 -31.70 25.26
CA ARG A 70 -17.28 -32.58 24.42
C ARG A 70 -16.63 -33.94 24.18
N VAL A 71 -15.37 -33.96 23.79
CA VAL A 71 -14.67 -35.17 23.31
C VAL A 71 -14.27 -36.08 24.45
N PHE A 72 -13.73 -35.52 25.53
CA PHE A 72 -13.15 -36.32 26.62
C PHE A 72 -14.09 -36.52 27.81
N LEU A 73 -14.97 -35.53 28.08
CA LEU A 73 -15.89 -35.61 29.22
C LEU A 73 -17.32 -35.99 28.79
N GLY A 74 -17.60 -36.06 27.48
CA GLY A 74 -18.93 -36.43 26.97
C GLY A 74 -20.01 -35.38 27.24
N ILE A 75 -19.65 -34.14 27.54
CA ILE A 75 -20.61 -33.09 27.85
C ILE A 75 -21.35 -32.68 26.56
N ASP A 76 -22.66 -32.86 26.52
CA ASP A 76 -23.48 -32.55 25.33
C ASP A 76 -23.55 -31.05 25.01
N HIS A 77 -23.52 -30.20 26.03
CA HIS A 77 -23.52 -28.74 25.94
C HIS A 77 -22.26 -28.17 26.62
N PRO A 78 -21.12 -28.24 25.93
CA PRO A 78 -19.86 -27.75 26.48
C PRO A 78 -19.96 -26.26 26.77
N LYS A 79 -19.36 -25.83 27.88
CA LYS A 79 -19.35 -24.45 28.32
C LYS A 79 -18.26 -23.62 27.63
N GLY A 80 -17.08 -24.21 27.43
CA GLY A 80 -15.92 -23.54 26.94
C GLY A 80 -15.38 -22.45 27.89
N LEU A 81 -14.43 -21.68 27.41
CA LEU A 81 -13.81 -20.58 28.14
C LEU A 81 -14.26 -19.20 27.64
N LEU A 82 -14.76 -19.10 26.41
CA LEU A 82 -15.16 -17.84 25.79
C LEU A 82 -16.68 -17.65 25.89
N GLU A 83 -17.08 -16.44 26.29
CA GLU A 83 -18.48 -16.07 26.34
C GLU A 83 -19.02 -15.71 24.94
N LYS A 84 -20.35 -15.54 24.83
CA LYS A 84 -20.95 -15.00 23.63
C LYS A 84 -20.39 -13.61 23.31
N ASP A 85 -20.17 -13.32 22.03
CA ASP A 85 -19.60 -12.07 21.53
C ASP A 85 -18.16 -11.80 22.01
N GLU A 86 -17.45 -12.86 22.42
CA GLU A 86 -16.06 -12.84 22.88
C GLU A 86 -15.14 -13.65 21.97
N ILE A 87 -13.90 -13.18 21.84
CA ILE A 87 -12.81 -13.89 21.17
C ILE A 87 -11.59 -13.98 22.07
N GLY A 88 -10.83 -15.07 21.94
CA GLY A 88 -9.48 -15.19 22.49
C GLY A 88 -8.47 -14.71 21.44
N CYS A 89 -7.64 -13.72 21.78
CA CYS A 89 -6.63 -13.19 20.85
C CYS A 89 -5.38 -12.72 21.60
N ASN A 90 -4.46 -13.63 21.82
CA ASN A 90 -3.22 -13.39 22.57
C ASN A 90 -2.40 -12.19 22.02
N PRO A 91 -2.18 -12.06 20.69
CA PRO A 91 -1.44 -10.93 20.15
C PRO A 91 -2.04 -9.54 20.40
N TYR A 92 -3.30 -9.47 20.84
CA TYR A 92 -4.04 -8.23 21.02
C TYR A 92 -4.63 -8.02 22.41
N LEU A 93 -4.11 -8.67 23.42
CA LEU A 93 -4.56 -8.59 24.82
C LEU A 93 -4.67 -7.16 25.36
N LYS A 94 -3.88 -6.21 24.85
CA LYS A 94 -3.94 -4.81 25.28
C LYS A 94 -5.16 -4.03 24.75
N TYR A 95 -5.93 -4.59 23.79
CA TYR A 95 -7.10 -3.97 23.21
C TYR A 95 -8.37 -4.59 23.76
N ASP A 96 -9.46 -3.83 23.85
CA ASP A 96 -10.72 -4.30 24.43
C ASP A 96 -11.60 -4.97 23.38
N LYS A 97 -11.53 -4.50 22.14
CA LYS A 97 -12.34 -4.97 21.02
C LYS A 97 -11.51 -5.12 19.75
N ALA A 98 -11.97 -5.98 18.88
CA ALA A 98 -11.47 -6.10 17.51
C ALA A 98 -12.64 -6.33 16.54
N ASP A 99 -12.53 -5.82 15.33
CA ASP A 99 -13.38 -6.21 14.21
C ASP A 99 -12.73 -7.38 13.47
N VAL A 100 -13.44 -8.48 13.33
CA VAL A 100 -12.96 -9.70 12.70
C VAL A 100 -13.55 -9.82 11.31
N LEU A 101 -12.67 -10.01 10.33
CA LEU A 101 -13.04 -10.08 8.91
C LEU A 101 -12.43 -11.33 8.27
N ARG A 102 -13.20 -12.04 7.45
CA ARG A 102 -12.69 -13.09 6.56
C ARG A 102 -12.43 -12.52 5.16
N SER A 103 -11.45 -13.03 4.46
CA SER A 103 -11.20 -12.68 3.05
C SER A 103 -11.60 -13.86 2.16
N PRO A 104 -12.44 -13.61 1.12
CA PRO A 104 -13.02 -12.34 0.71
C PRO A 104 -14.25 -11.93 1.53
N SER A 105 -14.36 -10.67 1.94
CA SER A 105 -15.56 -10.06 2.48
C SER A 105 -16.22 -9.25 1.37
N LEU A 106 -17.34 -9.72 0.85
CA LEU A 106 -17.95 -9.21 -0.39
C LEU A 106 -19.27 -8.47 -0.17
N TYR A 107 -19.85 -8.66 1.01
CA TYR A 107 -21.10 -8.00 1.41
C TYR A 107 -20.82 -7.01 2.55
N MET A 108 -21.41 -7.20 3.71
CA MET A 108 -21.26 -6.31 4.87
C MET A 108 -20.93 -7.14 6.13
N GLU A 109 -20.20 -8.23 5.92
CA GLU A 109 -19.79 -9.14 6.98
C GLU A 109 -18.71 -8.49 7.84
N HIS A 110 -19.10 -8.07 9.03
CA HIS A 110 -18.25 -7.60 10.12
C HIS A 110 -18.59 -8.34 11.39
N ALA A 111 -17.60 -8.64 12.19
CA ALA A 111 -17.80 -9.27 13.50
C ALA A 111 -16.97 -8.54 14.57
N PRO A 112 -17.43 -7.34 15.02
CA PRO A 112 -16.84 -6.69 16.16
C PRO A 112 -17.07 -7.53 17.41
N ARG A 113 -15.99 -7.88 18.12
CA ARG A 113 -16.01 -8.77 19.30
C ARG A 113 -15.13 -8.21 20.41
N LYS A 114 -15.50 -8.49 21.65
CA LYS A 114 -14.68 -8.22 22.82
C LYS A 114 -13.52 -9.21 22.86
N ILE A 115 -12.35 -8.74 23.30
CA ILE A 115 -11.20 -9.60 23.54
C ILE A 115 -11.22 -10.02 25.00
N ALA A 116 -11.27 -11.34 25.24
CA ALA A 116 -11.22 -11.89 26.60
C ALA A 116 -9.98 -11.38 27.35
N LYS A 117 -10.15 -11.03 28.62
CA LYS A 117 -9.06 -10.51 29.47
C LYS A 117 -8.69 -11.46 30.60
N ARG A 118 -9.47 -12.50 30.81
CA ARG A 118 -9.31 -13.45 31.89
C ARG A 118 -8.03 -14.27 31.69
N PRO A 119 -7.10 -14.29 32.67
CA PRO A 119 -5.83 -15.03 32.55
C PRO A 119 -6.04 -16.52 32.27
N GLU A 120 -7.04 -17.13 32.91
CA GLU A 120 -7.36 -18.57 32.77
C GLU A 120 -7.73 -18.98 31.34
N VAL A 121 -8.26 -18.02 30.53
CA VAL A 121 -8.51 -18.26 29.10
C VAL A 121 -7.21 -18.52 28.37
N TYR A 122 -6.16 -17.81 28.69
CA TYR A 122 -4.88 -17.86 27.98
C TYR A 122 -3.92 -18.93 28.50
N GLU A 123 -4.24 -19.58 29.60
CA GLU A 123 -3.58 -20.81 30.00
C GLU A 123 -3.88 -21.97 29.03
N TRP A 124 -5.07 -21.96 28.44
CA TRP A 124 -5.52 -22.96 27.47
C TRP A 124 -5.43 -22.48 26.02
N LEU A 125 -5.79 -21.24 25.76
CA LEU A 125 -5.85 -20.63 24.43
C LEU A 125 -4.57 -19.81 24.17
N CYS A 126 -3.40 -20.46 24.21
CA CYS A 126 -2.10 -19.82 24.31
C CYS A 126 -1.42 -19.51 22.97
N SER A 127 -1.94 -20.00 21.84
CA SER A 127 -1.30 -19.74 20.54
C SER A 127 -1.60 -18.33 19.98
N ASP A 128 -0.84 -17.92 18.96
CA ASP A 128 -1.03 -16.67 18.23
C ASP A 128 -2.18 -16.72 17.21
N GLY A 129 -3.22 -17.53 17.48
CA GLY A 129 -4.44 -17.59 16.67
C GLY A 129 -5.53 -16.64 17.16
N ILE A 130 -6.69 -16.73 16.51
CA ILE A 130 -7.94 -16.15 16.99
C ILE A 130 -8.90 -17.28 17.36
N TYR A 131 -9.28 -17.33 18.61
CA TYR A 131 -10.19 -18.33 19.14
C TYR A 131 -11.61 -17.78 19.17
N THR A 132 -12.55 -18.58 18.68
CA THR A 132 -13.97 -18.21 18.60
C THR A 132 -14.79 -18.97 19.62
N SER A 133 -15.75 -18.27 20.26
CA SER A 133 -16.65 -18.87 21.24
C SER A 133 -17.59 -19.89 20.59
N LEU A 134 -17.89 -20.96 21.31
CA LEU A 134 -18.89 -21.96 20.93
C LEU A 134 -20.34 -21.41 20.97
N HIS A 135 -20.54 -20.30 21.69
CA HIS A 135 -21.85 -19.66 21.88
C HIS A 135 -22.09 -18.50 20.91
N ASP A 136 -21.13 -18.21 20.02
CA ASP A 136 -21.18 -17.10 19.09
C ASP A 136 -21.54 -17.54 17.67
N LEU A 137 -22.19 -16.66 16.94
CA LEU A 137 -22.53 -16.87 15.54
C LEU A 137 -21.42 -16.41 14.58
N ILE A 138 -20.24 -16.03 15.08
CA ILE A 138 -19.14 -15.48 14.28
C ILE A 138 -18.74 -16.39 13.11
N THR A 139 -18.72 -17.71 13.33
CA THR A 139 -18.40 -18.70 12.29
C THR A 139 -19.41 -18.65 11.15
N ARG A 140 -20.69 -18.48 11.45
CA ARG A 140 -21.76 -18.35 10.45
C ARG A 140 -21.80 -16.98 9.80
N ILE A 141 -21.58 -15.90 10.56
CA ILE A 141 -21.53 -14.54 10.03
C ILE A 141 -20.42 -14.41 8.98
N LEU A 142 -19.24 -14.92 9.28
CA LEU A 142 -18.07 -14.84 8.42
C LEU A 142 -17.96 -16.01 7.43
N GLN A 143 -18.86 -17.01 7.53
CA GLN A 143 -18.80 -18.24 6.71
C GLN A 143 -17.41 -18.91 6.80
N LEU A 144 -16.86 -18.99 8.00
CA LEU A 144 -15.50 -19.50 8.24
C LEU A 144 -15.53 -20.95 8.72
N ASP A 145 -14.49 -21.68 8.37
CA ASP A 145 -14.13 -22.98 8.90
C ASP A 145 -12.84 -22.87 9.74
N VAL A 146 -12.58 -23.90 10.58
CA VAL A 146 -11.35 -24.01 11.37
C VAL A 146 -10.34 -24.98 10.74
N ASP A 147 -10.45 -25.20 9.43
CA ASP A 147 -9.60 -26.09 8.62
C ASP A 147 -8.33 -25.41 8.06
N GLY A 148 -8.06 -24.17 8.47
CA GLY A 148 -6.94 -23.36 8.00
C GLY A 148 -7.32 -21.96 7.55
N ASP A 149 -8.59 -21.56 7.74
CA ASP A 149 -9.04 -20.20 7.43
C ASP A 149 -8.25 -19.16 8.23
N GLN A 150 -7.90 -18.07 7.53
CA GLN A 150 -7.20 -16.93 8.12
C GLN A 150 -8.12 -15.71 8.16
N LEU A 151 -8.20 -15.11 9.33
CA LEU A 151 -9.00 -13.93 9.59
C LEU A 151 -8.12 -12.68 9.73
N ASN A 152 -8.61 -11.54 9.27
CA ASN A 152 -8.03 -10.25 9.59
C ASN A 152 -8.64 -9.76 10.91
N VAL A 153 -7.83 -9.63 11.93
CA VAL A 153 -8.22 -9.10 13.25
C VAL A 153 -7.78 -7.66 13.31
N VAL A 154 -8.72 -6.73 13.23
CA VAL A 154 -8.48 -5.27 13.14
C VAL A 154 -8.77 -4.65 14.50
N VAL A 155 -7.78 -4.00 15.10
CA VAL A 155 -7.88 -3.31 16.39
C VAL A 155 -7.79 -1.78 16.27
N GLU A 156 -7.92 -1.25 15.06
CA GLU A 156 -8.00 0.19 14.83
C GLU A 156 -9.38 0.69 15.26
N SER A 157 -9.45 1.52 16.32
CA SER A 157 -10.71 1.94 16.94
C SER A 157 -11.71 2.52 15.94
N VAL A 158 -11.25 3.38 15.01
CA VAL A 158 -12.12 3.98 13.99
C VAL A 158 -12.83 2.93 13.13
N ILE A 159 -12.17 1.80 12.84
CA ILE A 159 -12.76 0.73 12.03
C ILE A 159 -13.76 -0.06 12.88
N VAL A 160 -13.39 -0.41 14.12
CA VAL A 160 -14.29 -1.10 15.07
C VAL A 160 -15.55 -0.27 15.30
N ASP A 161 -15.41 1.03 15.61
CA ASP A 161 -16.53 1.94 15.85
C ASP A 161 -17.45 2.07 14.63
N VAL A 162 -16.87 2.08 13.41
CA VAL A 162 -17.65 2.11 12.16
C VAL A 162 -18.39 0.81 11.95
N ALA A 163 -17.79 -0.34 12.24
CA ALA A 163 -18.42 -1.64 12.12
C ALA A 163 -19.62 -1.77 13.08
N GLU A 164 -19.42 -1.42 14.37
CA GLU A 164 -20.48 -1.40 15.38
C GLU A 164 -21.62 -0.47 14.97
N ARG A 165 -21.29 0.79 14.65
CA ARG A 165 -22.29 1.77 14.20
C ARG A 165 -23.09 1.31 12.98
N ASN A 166 -22.42 0.68 12.01
CA ASN A 166 -23.10 0.21 10.80
C ASN A 166 -24.08 -0.93 11.11
N ILE A 167 -23.72 -1.82 12.01
CA ILE A 167 -24.62 -2.88 12.48
C ILE A 167 -25.85 -2.26 13.15
N ASP A 168 -25.66 -1.30 14.05
CA ASP A 168 -26.72 -0.69 14.84
C ASP A 168 -27.63 0.23 14.00
N MET A 169 -27.04 1.06 13.12
CA MET A 169 -27.80 2.11 12.39
C MET A 169 -28.44 1.62 11.10
N TYR A 170 -27.91 0.59 10.47
CA TYR A 170 -28.32 0.19 9.12
C TYR A 170 -28.97 -1.18 9.07
N ASP A 171 -29.29 -1.80 10.20
CA ASP A 171 -29.79 -3.18 10.27
C ASP A 171 -28.97 -4.11 9.36
N VAL A 172 -27.64 -4.02 9.48
CA VAL A 172 -26.75 -4.86 8.69
C VAL A 172 -26.86 -6.28 9.22
N ILE A 173 -27.85 -6.99 8.71
CA ILE A 173 -28.03 -8.40 9.02
C ILE A 173 -26.94 -9.17 8.28
N PRO A 174 -26.15 -9.96 8.99
CA PRO A 174 -25.19 -10.85 8.37
C PRO A 174 -25.88 -11.76 7.37
N LEU A 175 -25.20 -12.04 6.25
CA LEU A 175 -25.75 -12.92 5.24
C LEU A 175 -25.60 -14.38 5.68
N PHE A 176 -26.67 -14.95 6.23
CA PHE A 176 -26.75 -16.36 6.57
C PHE A 176 -27.23 -17.20 5.41
N TYR A 177 -26.54 -18.29 5.14
CA TYR A 177 -27.05 -19.37 4.29
C TYR A 177 -26.38 -20.69 4.66
N ASP A 178 -27.09 -21.79 4.44
CA ASP A 178 -26.53 -23.13 4.59
C ASP A 178 -26.22 -23.69 3.19
N ALA A 179 -25.02 -24.20 3.03
CA ALA A 179 -24.65 -24.95 1.84
C ALA A 179 -25.03 -26.43 2.03
N ASN A 180 -25.65 -27.01 1.02
CA ASN A 180 -25.91 -28.46 1.05
C ASN A 180 -24.59 -29.22 1.02
N LYS A 181 -24.45 -30.21 1.90
CA LYS A 181 -23.29 -31.10 1.89
C LYS A 181 -23.31 -31.97 0.65
N ALA A 182 -22.17 -32.15 0.00
CA ALA A 182 -22.04 -33.14 -1.05
C ALA A 182 -22.21 -34.56 -0.47
N PRO A 183 -22.80 -35.48 -1.23
CA PRO A 183 -22.79 -36.89 -0.83
C PRO A 183 -21.35 -37.38 -0.70
N ALA A 184 -21.12 -38.25 0.30
CA ALA A 184 -19.78 -38.84 0.51
C ALA A 184 -19.41 -39.70 -0.71
N GLU A 185 -18.22 -39.48 -1.27
CA GLU A 185 -17.66 -40.26 -2.35
C GLU A 185 -16.49 -41.12 -1.82
N GLN A 186 -16.33 -42.34 -2.33
CA GLN A 186 -15.13 -43.14 -2.04
C GLN A 186 -13.88 -42.50 -2.66
N ILE A 187 -12.78 -42.49 -1.91
CA ILE A 187 -11.51 -41.92 -2.38
C ILE A 187 -10.90 -42.86 -3.42
N THR A 188 -11.17 -42.58 -4.68
CA THR A 188 -10.59 -43.26 -5.84
C THR A 188 -9.82 -42.27 -6.71
N LYS A 189 -8.90 -42.78 -7.56
CA LYS A 189 -8.20 -41.92 -8.56
C LYS A 189 -9.19 -41.11 -9.41
N GLN A 190 -10.31 -41.71 -9.78
CA GLN A 190 -11.33 -41.05 -10.59
C GLN A 190 -12.09 -39.97 -9.80
N ALA A 191 -12.40 -40.22 -8.55
CA ALA A 191 -13.03 -39.24 -7.66
C ALA A 191 -12.10 -38.02 -7.43
N ILE A 192 -10.81 -38.27 -7.20
CA ILE A 192 -9.80 -37.21 -7.08
C ILE A 192 -9.72 -36.39 -8.38
N PHE A 193 -9.62 -37.03 -9.53
CA PHE A 193 -9.58 -36.35 -10.83
C PHE A 193 -10.83 -35.51 -11.08
N ASN A 194 -12.02 -36.06 -10.79
CA ASN A 194 -13.29 -35.34 -10.92
C ASN A 194 -13.36 -34.14 -9.96
N GLY A 195 -12.86 -34.28 -8.72
CA GLY A 195 -12.74 -33.19 -7.76
C GLY A 195 -11.85 -32.05 -8.25
N LEU A 196 -10.66 -32.38 -8.77
CA LEU A 196 -9.74 -31.39 -9.36
C LEU A 196 -10.35 -30.70 -10.58
N LYS A 197 -11.04 -31.46 -11.45
CA LYS A 197 -11.75 -30.90 -12.60
C LYS A 197 -12.86 -29.95 -12.17
N ARG A 198 -13.67 -30.31 -11.14
CA ARG A 198 -14.70 -29.42 -10.56
C ARG A 198 -14.06 -28.14 -10.02
N ALA A 199 -12.99 -28.25 -9.21
CA ALA A 199 -12.29 -27.10 -8.67
C ALA A 199 -11.80 -26.12 -9.76
N HIS A 200 -11.29 -26.65 -10.87
CA HIS A 200 -10.89 -25.83 -12.00
C HIS A 200 -12.07 -25.16 -12.71
N GLN A 201 -13.19 -25.85 -12.87
CA GLN A 201 -14.40 -25.30 -13.51
C GLN A 201 -15.02 -24.14 -12.71
N PHE A 202 -14.92 -24.18 -11.38
CA PHE A 202 -15.46 -23.15 -10.48
C PHE A 202 -14.49 -22.01 -10.16
N SER A 203 -13.35 -21.93 -10.85
CA SER A 203 -12.31 -20.94 -10.60
C SER A 203 -12.70 -19.48 -10.96
N ASN A 204 -13.87 -19.24 -11.57
CA ASN A 204 -14.25 -17.90 -12.07
C ASN A 204 -14.85 -16.98 -10.99
N ILE A 205 -14.30 -17.03 -9.78
CA ILE A 205 -14.67 -16.17 -8.62
C ILE A 205 -14.41 -14.70 -8.93
N GLY A 206 -13.37 -14.40 -9.73
CA GLY A 206 -12.98 -13.04 -10.10
C GLY A 206 -14.08 -12.27 -10.83
N GLU A 207 -14.91 -12.92 -11.63
CA GLU A 207 -16.02 -12.27 -12.35
C GLU A 207 -17.07 -11.73 -11.39
N ILE A 208 -17.47 -12.52 -10.39
CA ILE A 208 -18.45 -12.10 -9.38
C ILE A 208 -17.90 -10.96 -8.52
N SER A 209 -16.62 -11.05 -8.14
CA SER A 209 -15.96 -9.97 -7.40
C SER A 209 -15.91 -8.65 -8.19
N ASP A 210 -15.67 -8.71 -9.50
CA ASP A 210 -15.72 -7.54 -10.38
C ASP A 210 -17.14 -6.95 -10.48
N MET A 211 -18.17 -7.82 -10.55
CA MET A 211 -19.57 -7.40 -10.55
C MET A 211 -19.95 -6.70 -9.24
N LEU A 212 -19.59 -7.28 -8.10
CA LEU A 212 -19.80 -6.69 -6.77
C LEU A 212 -19.09 -5.35 -6.63
N THR A 213 -17.84 -5.25 -7.10
CA THR A 213 -17.09 -4.00 -7.07
C THR A 213 -17.77 -2.90 -7.88
N ARG A 214 -18.32 -3.22 -9.05
CA ARG A 214 -19.10 -2.27 -9.86
C ARG A 214 -20.38 -1.85 -9.16
N LEU A 215 -21.06 -2.79 -8.49
CA LEU A 215 -22.28 -2.54 -7.75
C LEU A 215 -22.03 -1.62 -6.55
N TRP A 216 -21.05 -1.92 -5.72
CA TRP A 216 -20.70 -1.12 -4.54
C TRP A 216 -20.17 0.28 -4.90
N ASN A 217 -19.69 0.48 -6.13
CA ASN A 217 -19.26 1.80 -6.61
C ASN A 217 -20.42 2.67 -7.12
N ARG A 218 -21.67 2.25 -6.99
CA ARG A 218 -22.84 3.07 -7.32
C ARG A 218 -23.13 4.08 -6.21
N ASP A 219 -23.72 5.22 -6.55
CA ASP A 219 -24.18 6.21 -5.55
C ASP A 219 -25.22 5.63 -4.60
N LYS A 220 -26.07 4.75 -5.12
CA LYS A 220 -27.07 3.98 -4.36
C LYS A 220 -26.95 2.51 -4.77
N PRO A 221 -26.13 1.71 -4.08
CA PRO A 221 -25.96 0.29 -4.38
C PRO A 221 -27.24 -0.50 -4.02
N ASP A 222 -27.61 -1.45 -4.88
CA ASP A 222 -28.68 -2.41 -4.60
C ASP A 222 -28.16 -3.50 -3.66
N ARG A 223 -28.49 -3.38 -2.35
CA ARG A 223 -28.02 -4.30 -1.31
C ARG A 223 -28.47 -5.74 -1.54
N LEU A 224 -29.72 -5.95 -2.02
CA LEU A 224 -30.19 -7.30 -2.30
C LEU A 224 -29.42 -7.94 -3.47
N ALA A 225 -29.15 -7.18 -4.53
CA ALA A 225 -28.31 -7.68 -5.62
C ALA A 225 -26.89 -8.00 -5.14
N ALA A 226 -26.34 -7.20 -4.20
CA ALA A 226 -25.04 -7.48 -3.59
C ALA A 226 -25.08 -8.76 -2.75
N ALA A 227 -26.11 -8.97 -1.93
CA ALA A 227 -26.29 -10.17 -1.13
C ALA A 227 -26.40 -11.42 -2.00
N LEU A 228 -27.19 -11.36 -3.08
CA LEU A 228 -27.33 -12.45 -4.04
C LEU A 228 -26.00 -12.81 -4.74
N LEU A 229 -25.22 -11.81 -5.14
CA LEU A 229 -23.91 -12.04 -5.75
C LEU A 229 -22.91 -12.59 -4.74
N ALA A 230 -22.91 -12.11 -3.50
CA ALA A 230 -22.05 -12.64 -2.43
C ALA A 230 -22.40 -14.11 -2.13
N TYR A 231 -23.69 -14.43 -2.05
CA TYR A 231 -24.18 -15.81 -1.90
C TYR A 231 -23.65 -16.71 -3.05
N VAL A 232 -23.83 -16.30 -4.30
CA VAL A 232 -23.35 -17.08 -5.46
C VAL A 232 -21.82 -17.22 -5.44
N ASN A 233 -21.09 -16.18 -5.03
CA ASN A 233 -19.63 -16.25 -4.91
C ASN A 233 -19.20 -17.31 -3.89
N ASN A 234 -19.83 -17.35 -2.72
CA ASN A 234 -19.51 -18.33 -1.68
C ASN A 234 -19.88 -19.75 -2.13
N LEU A 235 -21.04 -19.93 -2.78
CA LEU A 235 -21.38 -21.23 -3.37
C LEU A 235 -20.37 -21.68 -4.43
N ARG A 236 -19.79 -20.77 -5.22
CA ARG A 236 -18.72 -21.13 -6.17
C ARG A 236 -17.44 -21.53 -5.47
N ILE A 237 -17.08 -20.88 -4.37
CA ILE A 237 -15.92 -21.26 -3.54
C ILE A 237 -16.10 -22.68 -3.01
N ASP A 238 -17.28 -22.99 -2.48
CA ASP A 238 -17.60 -24.29 -1.93
C ASP A 238 -17.96 -25.33 -3.00
N GLY A 239 -18.24 -24.90 -4.22
CA GLY A 239 -18.64 -25.77 -5.33
C GLY A 239 -17.63 -26.86 -5.67
N ALA A 240 -16.34 -26.61 -5.42
CA ALA A 240 -15.31 -27.63 -5.54
C ALA A 240 -15.51 -28.78 -4.53
N LYS A 241 -15.99 -28.46 -3.32
CA LYS A 241 -16.24 -29.38 -2.21
C LYS A 241 -17.64 -30.04 -2.34
N THR A 242 -18.65 -29.26 -2.70
CA THR A 242 -20.07 -29.69 -2.66
C THR A 242 -20.59 -30.21 -3.98
N GLY A 243 -19.94 -29.91 -5.10
CA GLY A 243 -20.43 -30.24 -6.45
C GLY A 243 -21.69 -29.49 -6.87
N ALA A 244 -22.29 -28.68 -6.00
CA ALA A 244 -23.52 -27.92 -6.23
C ALA A 244 -23.20 -26.45 -6.53
N VAL A 245 -23.69 -25.95 -7.66
CA VAL A 245 -23.59 -24.53 -8.02
C VAL A 245 -24.94 -24.03 -8.48
N ASN A 246 -25.49 -23.09 -7.72
CA ASN A 246 -26.66 -22.32 -8.12
C ASN A 246 -26.20 -21.03 -8.81
N GLU A 247 -26.35 -20.99 -10.11
CA GLU A 247 -26.10 -19.77 -10.89
C GLU A 247 -27.31 -18.85 -10.84
N TYR A 248 -27.08 -17.58 -10.48
CA TYR A 248 -28.15 -16.57 -10.46
C TYR A 248 -28.80 -16.39 -11.85
N THR A 249 -28.10 -16.77 -12.90
CA THR A 249 -28.58 -16.74 -14.28
C THR A 249 -29.72 -17.72 -14.56
N ASN A 250 -29.89 -18.74 -13.71
CA ASN A 250 -30.97 -19.69 -13.79
C ASN A 250 -32.32 -19.10 -13.34
N TYR A 251 -32.30 -17.93 -12.69
CA TYR A 251 -33.48 -17.24 -12.18
C TYR A 251 -33.68 -15.90 -12.93
N PRO A 252 -34.64 -15.81 -13.88
CA PRO A 252 -34.77 -14.65 -14.77
C PRO A 252 -34.88 -13.30 -14.05
N ASP A 253 -35.66 -13.24 -12.98
CA ASP A 253 -35.86 -12.00 -12.20
C ASP A 253 -34.59 -11.59 -11.45
N VAL A 254 -33.90 -12.55 -10.85
CA VAL A 254 -32.61 -12.33 -10.18
C VAL A 254 -31.60 -11.82 -11.20
N LYS A 255 -31.47 -12.49 -12.35
CA LYS A 255 -30.59 -12.10 -13.46
C LYS A 255 -30.89 -10.66 -13.93
N LYS A 256 -32.16 -10.33 -14.12
CA LYS A 256 -32.61 -8.98 -14.52
C LYS A 256 -32.21 -7.93 -13.46
N ARG A 257 -32.44 -8.21 -12.17
CA ARG A 257 -32.09 -7.33 -11.06
C ARG A 257 -30.58 -7.13 -10.98
N VAL A 258 -29.80 -8.22 -10.99
CA VAL A 258 -28.35 -8.17 -10.92
C VAL A 258 -27.76 -7.40 -12.10
N ASN A 259 -28.20 -7.71 -13.33
CA ASN A 259 -27.73 -7.02 -14.53
C ASN A 259 -28.03 -5.50 -14.48
N LYS A 260 -29.20 -5.10 -14.00
CA LYS A 260 -29.54 -3.68 -13.79
C LYS A 260 -28.63 -3.04 -12.74
N ALA A 261 -28.43 -3.71 -11.61
CA ALA A 261 -27.62 -3.21 -10.50
C ALA A 261 -26.14 -3.05 -10.87
N VAL A 262 -25.58 -3.98 -11.64
CA VAL A 262 -24.17 -3.98 -12.08
C VAL A 262 -23.94 -3.10 -13.31
N GLY A 263 -24.97 -2.77 -14.09
CA GLY A 263 -24.86 -2.00 -15.34
C GLY A 263 -24.49 -2.85 -16.56
N GLY A 264 -24.91 -4.10 -16.59
CA GLY A 264 -24.70 -5.07 -17.65
C GLY A 264 -23.37 -5.83 -17.55
N GLN A 265 -23.23 -6.91 -18.36
CA GLN A 265 -22.06 -7.79 -18.35
C GLN A 265 -20.74 -7.07 -18.69
N HIS A 266 -20.78 -6.03 -19.51
CA HIS A 266 -19.61 -5.27 -19.97
C HIS A 266 -19.53 -3.87 -19.38
N GLY A 267 -20.09 -3.67 -18.18
CA GLY A 267 -20.04 -2.40 -17.49
C GLY A 267 -18.58 -1.93 -17.24
N ARG A 268 -18.38 -0.61 -17.31
CA ARG A 268 -17.05 -0.01 -17.05
C ARG A 268 -16.63 -0.27 -15.61
N MET A 269 -15.35 -0.61 -15.41
CA MET A 269 -14.79 -0.74 -14.08
C MET A 269 -14.78 0.61 -13.35
N PRO A 270 -14.91 0.62 -12.02
CA PRO A 270 -14.87 1.84 -11.23
C PRO A 270 -13.63 2.69 -11.48
N TYR A 271 -13.76 4.01 -11.34
CA TYR A 271 -12.69 4.97 -11.54
C TYR A 271 -11.42 4.65 -10.74
N PHE A 272 -11.55 4.21 -9.49
CA PHE A 272 -10.40 3.93 -8.62
C PHE A 272 -9.56 2.71 -9.06
N PHE A 273 -10.10 1.83 -9.90
CA PHE A 273 -9.36 0.67 -10.44
C PHE A 273 -8.13 1.06 -11.26
N GLN A 274 -8.09 2.25 -11.84
CA GLN A 274 -6.88 2.74 -12.52
C GLN A 274 -5.65 2.81 -11.61
N TYR A 275 -5.87 2.88 -10.30
CA TYR A 275 -4.81 2.90 -9.28
C TYR A 275 -4.44 1.52 -8.76
N SER A 276 -5.23 0.48 -9.05
CA SER A 276 -4.95 -0.91 -8.66
C SER A 276 -3.71 -1.46 -9.36
N LYS A 277 -3.11 -2.52 -8.80
CA LYS A 277 -1.94 -3.19 -9.40
C LYS A 277 -2.21 -3.63 -10.84
N ASN A 278 -3.38 -4.20 -11.11
CA ASN A 278 -3.77 -4.65 -12.45
C ASN A 278 -4.03 -3.48 -13.40
N GLY A 279 -4.67 -2.40 -12.94
CA GLY A 279 -4.86 -1.19 -13.74
C GLY A 279 -3.55 -0.49 -14.12
N ARG A 280 -2.52 -0.61 -13.27
CA ARG A 280 -1.18 -0.05 -13.52
C ARG A 280 -0.32 -0.89 -14.47
N ARG A 281 -0.44 -2.22 -14.40
CA ARG A 281 0.35 -3.17 -15.24
C ARG A 281 -0.05 -3.13 -16.71
N ASP A 282 -1.25 -2.72 -17.02
CA ASP A 282 -1.81 -2.73 -18.38
C ASP A 282 -1.28 -1.55 -19.24
N LYS A 283 0.06 -1.38 -19.25
CA LYS A 283 0.73 -0.38 -20.10
C LYS A 283 0.63 -0.69 -21.60
N THR A 284 0.47 -1.95 -21.96
CA THR A 284 0.34 -2.41 -23.35
C THR A 284 -1.02 -2.08 -23.94
N VAL A 285 -2.06 -2.05 -23.14
CA VAL A 285 -3.41 -1.63 -23.55
C VAL A 285 -3.52 -0.11 -23.74
N LYS A 286 -2.62 0.69 -23.20
CA LYS A 286 -2.59 2.16 -23.39
C LYS A 286 -2.48 2.59 -24.84
N ARG A 287 -2.03 1.76 -25.74
CA ARG A 287 -1.88 2.12 -27.18
C ARG A 287 -3.08 1.74 -28.07
N LYS A 288 -3.95 0.79 -27.68
CA LYS A 288 -5.00 0.30 -28.60
C LYS A 288 -6.46 0.46 -28.18
N LYS A 289 -6.78 0.60 -26.91
CA LYS A 289 -8.13 1.01 -26.43
C LYS A 289 -7.98 1.76 -25.11
N LYS A 290 -8.32 3.05 -25.06
CA LYS A 290 -8.55 3.74 -23.77
C LYS A 290 -9.58 2.91 -23.03
N ARG A 291 -9.18 2.10 -22.05
CA ARG A 291 -10.11 1.50 -21.10
C ARG A 291 -10.83 2.67 -20.45
N GLN A 292 -12.06 2.87 -20.84
CA GLN A 292 -12.85 3.95 -20.26
C GLN A 292 -13.29 3.46 -18.88
N TRP A 293 -12.62 3.94 -17.85
CA TRP A 293 -13.12 3.81 -16.49
C TRP A 293 -14.47 4.51 -16.37
N ALA A 294 -15.31 4.06 -15.43
CA ALA A 294 -16.51 4.80 -15.07
C ALA A 294 -16.12 6.22 -14.62
N ALA A 295 -16.98 7.20 -14.89
CA ALA A 295 -16.76 8.55 -14.37
C ALA A 295 -16.71 8.53 -12.84
N PRO A 296 -15.90 9.39 -12.19
CA PRO A 296 -15.93 9.53 -10.74
C PRO A 296 -17.34 9.92 -10.27
N ASN A 297 -17.84 9.21 -9.25
CA ASN A 297 -19.10 9.51 -8.57
C ASN A 297 -18.86 9.80 -7.08
N ASN A 298 -19.91 9.92 -6.28
CA ASN A 298 -19.79 10.19 -4.84
C ASN A 298 -19.64 8.92 -4.00
N SER A 299 -19.18 7.80 -4.58
CA SER A 299 -18.88 6.58 -3.83
C SER A 299 -17.73 6.80 -2.86
N THR A 300 -17.66 5.98 -1.80
CA THR A 300 -16.62 6.07 -0.77
C THR A 300 -15.22 6.03 -1.36
N MET A 301 -14.96 5.11 -2.30
CA MET A 301 -13.65 5.00 -2.95
C MET A 301 -13.28 6.23 -3.78
N ASN A 302 -14.22 6.83 -4.48
CA ASN A 302 -13.96 8.05 -5.25
C ASN A 302 -13.73 9.26 -4.35
N ARG A 303 -14.39 9.33 -3.18
CA ARG A 303 -14.11 10.36 -2.15
C ARG A 303 -12.70 10.20 -1.57
N ILE A 304 -12.27 8.95 -1.31
CA ILE A 304 -10.90 8.64 -0.88
C ILE A 304 -9.91 9.08 -1.97
N CYS A 305 -10.12 8.73 -3.23
CA CYS A 305 -9.27 9.15 -4.34
C CYS A 305 -9.10 10.68 -4.38
N LYS A 306 -10.20 11.43 -4.23
CA LYS A 306 -10.19 12.89 -4.24
C LYS A 306 -9.39 13.46 -3.06
N ALA A 307 -9.60 12.95 -1.85
CA ALA A 307 -8.86 13.40 -0.66
C ALA A 307 -7.35 13.18 -0.82
N PHE A 308 -6.94 12.07 -1.42
CA PHE A 308 -5.52 11.79 -1.68
C PHE A 308 -4.94 12.54 -2.89
N ASP A 309 -5.74 13.09 -3.79
CA ASP A 309 -5.26 14.00 -4.85
C ASP A 309 -4.71 15.30 -4.24
N ASP A 310 -5.38 15.84 -3.24
CA ASP A 310 -4.95 17.05 -2.55
C ASP A 310 -3.63 16.83 -1.78
N VAL A 311 -3.50 15.69 -1.08
CA VAL A 311 -2.26 15.31 -0.37
C VAL A 311 -1.10 15.03 -1.34
N GLY A 312 -1.39 14.50 -2.54
CA GLY A 312 -0.38 14.16 -3.56
C GLY A 312 0.46 15.35 -4.02
N ASN A 313 -0.10 16.55 -3.98
CA ASN A 313 0.53 17.79 -4.43
C ASN A 313 1.47 18.43 -3.40
N MET A 314 1.57 17.91 -2.20
CA MET A 314 2.50 18.43 -1.18
C MET A 314 3.95 18.18 -1.59
N ASN A 315 4.70 19.27 -1.75
CA ASN A 315 6.14 19.21 -1.97
C ASN A 315 6.88 18.89 -0.67
N MET A 316 8.04 18.23 -0.82
CA MET A 316 8.93 17.98 0.32
C MET A 316 9.55 19.31 0.75
N ASN A 317 9.25 19.78 1.96
CA ASN A 317 9.89 20.95 2.51
C ASN A 317 11.32 20.57 2.95
N MET A 318 12.31 21.21 2.34
CA MET A 318 13.75 21.03 2.63
C MET A 318 14.30 22.14 3.54
N ALA A 319 13.45 23.07 3.99
CA ALA A 319 13.86 24.09 4.96
C ALA A 319 14.28 23.40 6.27
N GLY A 320 15.41 23.85 6.83
CA GLY A 320 15.94 23.31 8.08
C GLY A 320 16.71 21.99 7.95
N VAL A 321 16.78 21.36 6.77
CA VAL A 321 17.67 20.21 6.57
C VAL A 321 19.11 20.73 6.36
N PRO A 322 20.09 20.39 7.24
CA PRO A 322 21.46 20.83 7.11
C PRO A 322 22.13 20.30 5.83
N VAL A 323 23.33 20.77 5.56
CA VAL A 323 24.12 20.35 4.40
C VAL A 323 24.57 18.90 4.58
N PHE A 324 24.40 18.08 3.57
CA PHE A 324 24.92 16.73 3.51
C PHE A 324 26.44 16.76 3.28
N ASN A 325 27.19 16.13 4.18
CA ASN A 325 28.62 15.90 4.03
C ASN A 325 28.87 14.40 3.78
N TRP A 326 29.30 14.06 2.58
CA TRP A 326 29.55 12.68 2.18
C TRP A 326 30.72 12.01 2.95
N GLN A 327 31.62 12.81 3.52
CA GLN A 327 32.74 12.30 4.36
C GLN A 327 32.19 11.58 5.61
N MET A 328 30.99 11.90 6.05
CA MET A 328 30.34 11.17 7.15
C MET A 328 30.10 9.68 6.86
N LEU A 329 30.15 9.28 5.59
CA LEU A 329 30.07 7.87 5.20
C LEU A 329 31.39 7.13 5.29
N LEU A 330 32.55 7.81 5.46
CA LEU A 330 33.87 7.23 5.50
C LEU A 330 34.40 7.07 6.93
N SER A 331 35.23 6.06 7.17
CA SER A 331 35.96 5.89 8.44
C SER A 331 37.26 6.74 8.53
N GLU A 332 37.83 7.07 7.37
CA GLU A 332 39.12 7.80 7.25
C GLU A 332 39.17 8.61 5.95
N PRO A 333 40.19 9.50 5.79
CA PRO A 333 40.34 10.32 4.59
C PRO A 333 40.62 9.48 3.33
N CYS A 334 39.79 9.61 2.30
CA CYS A 334 40.03 9.03 0.98
C CYS A 334 40.80 10.02 0.10
N LEU A 335 42.14 9.98 0.16
CA LEU A 335 43.04 10.93 -0.52
C LEU A 335 43.21 10.64 -2.01
N SER A 336 43.17 9.36 -2.41
CA SER A 336 43.39 8.93 -3.80
C SER A 336 42.09 8.58 -4.52
N THR A 337 42.21 8.33 -5.83
CA THR A 337 41.13 7.77 -6.67
C THR A 337 41.67 6.50 -7.32
N ARG A 338 40.88 5.43 -7.25
CA ARG A 338 41.14 4.14 -7.92
C ARG A 338 40.10 3.98 -9.00
N LYS A 339 40.43 4.46 -10.20
CA LYS A 339 39.54 4.42 -11.34
C LYS A 339 39.18 3.00 -11.74
N ASP A 340 40.10 2.07 -11.64
CA ASP A 340 39.91 0.66 -11.90
C ASP A 340 38.84 0.02 -11.02
N ILE A 341 38.79 0.32 -9.73
CA ILE A 341 37.75 -0.16 -8.80
C ILE A 341 36.38 0.43 -9.16
N VAL A 342 36.35 1.72 -9.48
CA VAL A 342 35.13 2.43 -9.82
C VAL A 342 34.53 1.92 -11.15
N ASP A 343 35.39 1.77 -12.16
CA ASP A 343 34.99 1.30 -13.49
C ASP A 343 34.44 -0.15 -13.40
N GLU A 344 35.11 -1.04 -12.66
CA GLU A 344 34.68 -2.41 -12.39
C GLU A 344 33.29 -2.43 -11.72
N PHE A 345 33.11 -1.66 -10.65
CA PHE A 345 31.83 -1.57 -9.97
C PHE A 345 30.70 -1.07 -10.90
N CYS A 346 30.98 -0.06 -11.73
CA CYS A 346 30.01 0.49 -12.67
C CYS A 346 29.67 -0.49 -13.79
N GLU A 347 30.63 -1.26 -14.29
CA GLU A 347 30.44 -2.28 -15.31
C GLU A 347 29.55 -3.41 -14.78
N LEU A 348 29.87 -3.96 -13.61
CA LEU A 348 29.09 -5.01 -12.96
C LEU A 348 27.65 -4.54 -12.64
N ASP A 349 27.47 -3.29 -12.20
CA ASP A 349 26.12 -2.72 -12.01
C ASP A 349 25.39 -2.53 -13.33
N GLY A 350 26.09 -2.25 -14.43
CA GLY A 350 25.53 -2.21 -15.78
C GLY A 350 24.96 -3.56 -16.21
N ILE A 351 25.63 -4.66 -15.92
CA ILE A 351 25.16 -6.01 -16.16
C ILE A 351 23.85 -6.27 -15.40
N ARG A 352 23.76 -5.88 -14.14
CA ARG A 352 22.54 -5.97 -13.34
C ARG A 352 21.35 -5.24 -13.99
N VAL A 353 21.57 -4.02 -14.50
CA VAL A 353 20.54 -3.25 -15.18
C VAL A 353 20.05 -3.98 -16.45
N SER A 354 20.97 -4.50 -17.24
CA SER A 354 20.66 -5.24 -18.47
C SER A 354 19.85 -6.50 -18.18
N LEU A 355 20.22 -7.28 -17.17
CA LEU A 355 19.48 -8.47 -16.74
C LEU A 355 18.08 -8.11 -16.22
N THR A 356 17.94 -7.01 -15.48
CA THR A 356 16.62 -6.55 -14.98
C THR A 356 15.70 -6.14 -16.13
N LEU A 357 16.24 -5.53 -17.19
CA LEU A 357 15.48 -5.14 -18.37
C LEU A 357 15.06 -6.36 -19.20
N ALA A 358 15.97 -7.30 -19.45
CA ALA A 358 15.69 -8.53 -20.18
C ALA A 358 14.56 -9.35 -19.52
N ARG A 359 14.57 -9.46 -18.20
CA ARG A 359 13.56 -10.17 -17.42
C ARG A 359 12.19 -9.50 -17.36
N ALA A 360 12.09 -8.20 -17.60
CA ALA A 360 10.78 -7.55 -17.69
C ALA A 360 9.93 -8.13 -18.84
N GLU A 361 10.54 -8.85 -19.76
CA GLU A 361 9.93 -9.51 -20.92
C GLU A 361 9.59 -10.99 -20.67
N GLU A 362 10.08 -11.62 -19.58
CA GLU A 362 9.89 -13.04 -19.26
C GLU A 362 8.58 -13.35 -18.51
N SER A 363 8.21 -14.64 -18.50
CA SER A 363 6.98 -15.11 -17.86
C SER A 363 6.99 -14.97 -16.32
N PRO A 364 5.80 -14.91 -15.66
CA PRO A 364 5.73 -14.78 -14.21
C PRO A 364 6.38 -15.92 -13.40
N ALA A 365 6.39 -17.16 -13.94
CA ALA A 365 6.97 -18.33 -13.28
C ALA A 365 8.51 -18.31 -13.30
N GLU A 366 9.12 -17.80 -14.37
CA GLU A 366 10.57 -17.63 -14.48
C GLU A 366 11.08 -16.48 -13.60
N LYS A 367 10.22 -15.49 -13.31
CA LYS A 367 10.55 -14.38 -12.38
C LYS A 367 10.70 -14.82 -10.93
N GLU A 368 9.99 -15.84 -10.52
CA GLU A 368 9.98 -16.32 -9.12
C GLU A 368 11.23 -17.18 -8.81
N LEU A 369 11.72 -17.93 -9.80
CA LEU A 369 12.94 -18.76 -9.69
C LEU A 369 14.25 -17.95 -9.65
N LEU A 370 14.20 -16.69 -10.03
CA LEU A 370 15.34 -15.81 -10.22
C LEU A 370 15.07 -14.44 -9.58
N ASP A 371 14.69 -14.36 -8.33
CA ASP A 371 14.70 -13.09 -7.58
C ASP A 371 16.16 -12.66 -7.32
N SER A 372 16.76 -12.36 -8.43
CA SER A 372 18.16 -12.37 -8.79
C SER A 372 18.86 -11.03 -8.57
N SER A 373 18.18 -10.08 -7.92
CA SER A 373 18.92 -8.90 -7.47
C SER A 373 19.97 -9.32 -6.43
N ASP A 374 19.68 -10.35 -5.65
CA ASP A 374 20.58 -10.84 -4.62
C ASP A 374 21.73 -11.65 -5.22
N ILE A 375 21.46 -12.53 -6.19
CA ILE A 375 22.51 -13.29 -6.92
C ILE A 375 23.49 -12.34 -7.64
N VAL A 376 22.98 -11.28 -8.27
CA VAL A 376 23.86 -10.30 -8.92
C VAL A 376 24.65 -9.49 -7.91
N ASN A 377 24.06 -9.12 -6.78
CA ASN A 377 24.79 -8.45 -5.71
C ASN A 377 25.88 -9.35 -5.13
N GLU A 378 25.59 -10.63 -4.89
CA GLU A 378 26.57 -11.63 -4.46
C GLU A 378 27.73 -11.79 -5.48
N HIS A 379 27.40 -11.79 -6.77
CA HIS A 379 28.42 -11.81 -7.82
C HIS A 379 29.31 -10.58 -7.81
N ILE A 380 28.75 -9.38 -7.64
CA ILE A 380 29.52 -8.14 -7.53
C ILE A 380 30.45 -8.20 -6.31
N ILE A 381 29.92 -8.64 -5.15
CA ILE A 381 30.70 -8.84 -3.93
C ILE A 381 31.87 -9.79 -4.18
N TYR A 382 31.59 -10.94 -4.79
CA TYR A 382 32.58 -11.95 -5.11
C TYR A 382 33.71 -11.37 -6.00
N VAL A 383 33.36 -10.74 -7.12
CA VAL A 383 34.35 -10.18 -8.07
C VAL A 383 35.22 -9.11 -7.40
N LEU A 384 34.60 -8.16 -6.68
CA LEU A 384 35.36 -7.09 -6.00
C LEU A 384 36.28 -7.66 -4.92
N THR A 385 35.83 -8.65 -4.15
CA THR A 385 36.61 -9.28 -3.09
C THR A 385 37.77 -10.09 -3.69
N GLN A 386 37.55 -10.88 -4.73
CA GLN A 386 38.59 -11.66 -5.39
C GLN A 386 39.68 -10.79 -6.02
N LYS A 387 39.26 -9.68 -6.66
CA LYS A 387 40.17 -8.83 -7.41
C LYS A 387 40.93 -7.81 -6.53
N TYR A 388 40.30 -7.32 -5.48
CA TYR A 388 40.83 -6.22 -4.66
C TYR A 388 41.01 -6.57 -3.18
N GLY A 389 40.70 -7.79 -2.76
CA GLY A 389 40.94 -8.31 -1.42
C GLY A 389 39.76 -8.17 -0.46
N SER A 390 39.11 -7.00 -0.36
CA SER A 390 37.94 -6.82 0.48
C SER A 390 37.00 -5.73 -0.01
N LEU A 391 35.77 -5.73 0.50
CA LEU A 391 34.80 -4.66 0.24
C LEU A 391 35.20 -3.36 0.93
N GLU A 392 35.77 -3.44 2.14
CA GLU A 392 36.26 -2.30 2.91
C GLU A 392 37.34 -1.54 2.17
N TYR A 393 38.21 -2.26 1.46
CA TYR A 393 39.23 -1.63 0.61
C TYR A 393 38.60 -0.88 -0.59
N CYS A 394 37.58 -1.44 -1.23
CA CYS A 394 36.90 -0.81 -2.38
C CYS A 394 36.00 0.36 -1.96
N TYR A 395 35.42 0.29 -0.78
CA TYR A 395 34.39 1.17 -0.26
C TYR A 395 34.70 2.67 -0.39
N PRO A 396 35.83 3.22 0.11
CA PRO A 396 36.09 4.66 0.13
C PRO A 396 36.15 5.27 -1.27
N TYR A 397 36.65 4.54 -2.25
CA TYR A 397 36.74 4.99 -3.65
C TYR A 397 35.36 5.09 -4.30
N ILE A 398 34.48 4.11 -4.03
CA ILE A 398 33.12 4.08 -4.53
C ILE A 398 32.29 5.18 -3.86
N VAL A 399 32.39 5.37 -2.54
CA VAL A 399 31.74 6.48 -1.83
C VAL A 399 32.13 7.82 -2.42
N LYS A 400 33.44 8.06 -2.58
CA LYS A 400 33.97 9.30 -3.16
C LYS A 400 33.40 9.53 -4.56
N TYR A 401 33.37 8.50 -5.40
CA TYR A 401 32.85 8.58 -6.75
C TYR A 401 31.35 8.90 -6.77
N LEU A 402 30.55 8.28 -5.89
CA LEU A 402 29.10 8.42 -5.89
C LEU A 402 28.59 9.70 -5.20
N PHE A 403 29.29 10.18 -4.18
CA PHE A 403 28.77 11.21 -3.30
C PHE A 403 29.62 12.50 -3.27
N ALA A 404 30.89 12.48 -3.70
CA ALA A 404 31.69 13.67 -3.81
C ALA A 404 31.49 14.36 -5.15
N GLY A 405 30.90 15.57 -5.14
CA GLY A 405 30.66 16.39 -6.32
C GLY A 405 29.22 16.45 -6.82
N GLU A 406 28.98 17.32 -7.81
CA GLU A 406 27.63 17.66 -8.32
C GLU A 406 26.99 16.61 -9.24
N ASN A 407 27.65 15.46 -9.47
CA ASN A 407 27.14 14.42 -10.36
C ASN A 407 25.94 13.66 -9.76
N VAL A 408 24.80 14.34 -9.74
CA VAL A 408 23.52 13.88 -9.18
C VAL A 408 22.89 12.71 -9.98
N ASN A 409 23.41 12.37 -11.17
CA ASN A 409 22.75 11.47 -12.12
C ASN A 409 23.08 9.97 -11.97
N LYS A 410 23.74 9.57 -10.86
CA LYS A 410 24.17 8.17 -10.64
C LYS A 410 23.20 7.40 -9.72
N ALA A 411 21.91 7.66 -9.84
CA ALA A 411 20.89 7.07 -8.96
C ALA A 411 20.84 5.53 -9.02
N SER A 412 21.11 4.93 -10.18
CA SER A 412 21.16 3.46 -10.34
C SER A 412 22.28 2.84 -9.53
N HIS A 413 23.50 3.38 -9.63
CA HIS A 413 24.67 2.89 -8.90
C HIS A 413 24.53 3.05 -7.38
N LYS A 414 23.84 4.09 -6.91
CA LYS A 414 23.56 4.28 -5.49
C LYS A 414 22.62 3.22 -4.91
N GLN A 415 21.71 2.67 -5.71
CA GLN A 415 20.88 1.55 -5.28
C GLN A 415 21.73 0.32 -4.97
N THR A 416 22.65 -0.03 -5.87
CA THR A 416 23.57 -1.16 -5.70
C THR A 416 24.55 -0.90 -4.55
N PHE A 417 25.08 0.31 -4.45
CA PHE A 417 25.90 0.72 -3.32
C PHE A 417 25.24 0.45 -1.97
N TRP A 418 24.00 0.90 -1.76
CA TRP A 418 23.30 0.69 -0.50
C TRP A 418 22.98 -0.78 -0.20
N ARG A 419 22.91 -1.63 -1.21
CA ARG A 419 22.70 -3.07 -1.03
C ARG A 419 23.99 -3.80 -0.65
N ILE A 420 25.11 -3.42 -1.24
CA ILE A 420 26.40 -4.10 -1.05
C ILE A 420 27.20 -3.50 0.12
N PHE A 421 27.26 -2.18 0.18
CA PHE A 421 28.09 -1.44 1.13
C PHE A 421 27.29 -0.75 2.25
N GLY A 422 25.99 -1.00 2.30
CA GLY A 422 25.09 -0.27 3.20
C GLY A 422 25.44 -0.45 4.67
N ASP A 423 25.86 -1.65 5.07
CA ASP A 423 26.24 -1.95 6.45
C ASP A 423 27.49 -1.20 6.85
N ILE A 424 28.50 -1.16 5.98
CA ILE A 424 29.73 -0.38 6.18
C ILE A 424 29.37 1.11 6.31
N ALA A 425 28.50 1.60 5.43
CA ALA A 425 28.06 3.00 5.47
C ALA A 425 27.31 3.35 6.77
N VAL A 426 26.44 2.48 7.26
CA VAL A 426 25.71 2.67 8.51
C VAL A 426 26.63 2.61 9.72
N ALA A 427 27.59 1.69 9.74
CA ALA A 427 28.60 1.60 10.80
C ALA A 427 29.44 2.88 10.89
N ASN A 428 29.98 3.34 9.76
CA ASN A 428 30.76 4.58 9.69
C ASN A 428 29.94 5.82 10.08
N LEU A 429 28.67 5.88 9.66
CA LEU A 429 27.77 6.97 10.07
C LEU A 429 27.55 7.01 11.57
N ARG A 430 27.34 5.86 12.21
CA ARG A 430 27.14 5.80 13.67
C ARG A 430 28.38 6.27 14.41
N GLU A 431 29.54 5.80 14.00
CA GLU A 431 30.82 6.20 14.59
C GLU A 431 31.06 7.70 14.43
N ASN A 432 30.97 8.21 13.21
CA ASN A 432 31.18 9.63 12.93
C ASN A 432 30.13 10.54 13.58
N LEU A 433 28.89 10.07 13.82
CA LEU A 433 27.87 10.86 14.51
C LEU A 433 28.18 11.02 16.00
N ASN A 434 28.86 10.06 16.61
CA ASN A 434 29.31 10.14 18.00
C ASN A 434 30.47 11.15 18.18
N HIS A 435 31.31 11.29 17.13
CA HIS A 435 32.55 12.08 17.15
C HIS A 435 32.61 13.06 15.97
N CYS A 436 31.65 14.02 15.87
CA CYS A 436 31.62 14.99 14.78
C CYS A 436 31.69 16.44 15.25
N LYS A 437 32.27 17.28 14.40
CA LYS A 437 32.25 18.74 14.51
C LYS A 437 31.13 19.30 13.62
N VAL A 438 30.63 20.47 13.97
CA VAL A 438 29.61 21.16 13.14
C VAL A 438 30.28 22.36 12.47
N CYS A 439 30.17 22.45 11.18
CA CYS A 439 30.69 23.60 10.41
C CYS A 439 29.94 24.88 10.76
N ALA A 440 30.62 25.89 11.27
CA ALA A 440 30.03 27.18 11.62
C ALA A 440 29.43 27.93 10.41
N LYS A 441 29.91 27.65 9.17
CA LYS A 441 29.45 28.35 7.95
C LYS A 441 28.17 27.74 7.36
N CYS A 442 28.01 26.42 7.38
CA CYS A 442 26.92 25.74 6.65
C CYS A 442 26.14 24.74 7.50
N GLY A 443 26.50 24.53 8.78
CA GLY A 443 25.82 23.59 9.67
C GLY A 443 26.08 22.10 9.35
N ALA A 444 26.96 21.79 8.39
CA ALA A 444 27.27 20.39 8.05
C ALA A 444 28.01 19.70 9.20
N LYS A 445 27.68 18.44 9.48
CA LYS A 445 28.46 17.58 10.37
C LYS A 445 29.74 17.15 9.65
N ILE A 446 30.84 17.18 10.34
CA ILE A 446 32.18 16.88 9.82
C ILE A 446 32.77 15.81 10.74
N PRO A 447 33.23 14.66 10.22
CA PRO A 447 33.91 13.65 11.04
C PRO A 447 35.12 14.26 11.76
N GLU A 448 35.45 13.80 12.95
CA GLU A 448 36.57 14.33 13.74
C GLU A 448 37.91 14.26 13.02
N TRP A 449 38.14 13.18 12.28
CA TRP A 449 39.34 12.95 11.48
C TRP A 449 39.48 13.89 10.27
N ALA A 450 38.39 14.54 9.83
CA ALA A 450 38.44 15.40 8.65
C ALA A 450 38.97 16.78 9.00
N THR A 451 40.05 17.17 8.34
CA THR A 451 40.73 18.49 8.52
C THR A 451 40.01 19.61 7.78
N SER A 452 39.29 19.28 6.72
CA SER A 452 38.55 20.24 5.91
C SER A 452 37.27 19.64 5.33
N HIS A 453 36.31 20.51 5.02
CA HIS A 453 35.09 20.17 4.33
C HIS A 453 34.78 21.27 3.31
N SER A 454 34.29 20.89 2.14
CA SER A 454 33.87 21.83 1.10
C SER A 454 32.48 22.37 1.44
N CYS A 455 32.43 23.57 2.02
CA CYS A 455 31.15 24.25 2.15
C CYS A 455 30.55 24.47 0.75
N PRO A 456 29.23 24.22 0.54
CA PRO A 456 28.57 24.63 -0.67
C PRO A 456 28.85 26.12 -0.89
N LYS A 457 29.19 26.50 -2.11
CA LYS A 457 29.28 27.93 -2.48
C LYS A 457 27.95 28.56 -2.07
N ASN A 458 28.01 29.54 -1.18
CA ASN A 458 26.85 30.18 -0.60
C ASN A 458 26.10 30.93 -1.72
N THR A 459 25.21 30.23 -2.41
CA THR A 459 24.29 30.77 -3.40
C THR A 459 23.01 31.27 -2.74
N GLN A 460 23.06 31.61 -1.44
CA GLN A 460 21.98 32.34 -0.79
C GLN A 460 21.93 33.77 -1.37
N LYS A 461 21.47 33.87 -2.61
CA LYS A 461 21.04 35.16 -3.14
C LYS A 461 19.82 35.55 -2.34
N THR A 462 19.93 36.60 -1.58
CA THR A 462 18.79 37.26 -0.96
C THR A 462 17.93 37.89 -2.07
N PHE A 463 16.66 38.03 -1.81
CA PHE A 463 15.76 38.82 -2.66
C PHE A 463 14.86 39.66 -1.78
N VAL A 464 14.41 40.77 -2.32
CA VAL A 464 13.39 41.60 -1.68
C VAL A 464 12.04 41.12 -2.21
N CYS A 465 11.15 40.78 -1.31
CA CYS A 465 9.79 40.36 -1.71
C CYS A 465 9.05 41.55 -2.36
N ILE A 466 8.51 41.32 -3.53
CA ILE A 466 7.84 42.39 -4.31
C ILE A 466 6.55 42.92 -3.64
N ASP A 467 5.93 42.14 -2.76
CA ASP A 467 4.66 42.50 -2.13
C ASP A 467 4.86 43.13 -0.74
N CYS A 468 5.76 42.58 0.11
CA CYS A 468 5.96 43.08 1.49
C CYS A 468 7.25 43.89 1.68
N GLY A 469 8.13 43.99 0.69
CA GLY A 469 9.37 44.76 0.73
C GLY A 469 10.45 44.20 1.66
N LYS A 470 10.25 43.08 2.34
CA LYS A 470 11.22 42.45 3.26
C LYS A 470 12.22 41.59 2.50
N THR A 471 13.44 41.53 3.01
CA THR A 471 14.53 40.72 2.42
C THR A 471 14.46 39.29 2.96
N TYR A 472 14.51 38.30 2.08
CA TYR A 472 14.48 36.89 2.38
C TYR A 472 15.59 36.13 1.64
N ASN A 473 15.96 34.97 2.17
CA ASN A 473 16.86 34.06 1.47
C ASN A 473 16.14 33.40 0.30
N ARG A 474 16.75 33.43 -0.89
CA ARG A 474 16.19 32.86 -2.11
C ARG A 474 16.28 31.34 -2.10
N THR A 475 15.18 30.65 -2.27
CA THR A 475 15.12 29.18 -2.34
C THR A 475 15.18 28.66 -3.78
N ASN A 476 14.88 29.49 -4.77
CA ASN A 476 15.04 29.20 -6.19
C ASN A 476 15.36 30.48 -6.99
N SER A 477 15.96 30.33 -8.18
CA SER A 477 16.43 31.46 -9.01
C SER A 477 15.31 32.41 -9.49
N ARG A 478 14.06 31.96 -9.50
CA ARG A 478 12.90 32.73 -10.00
C ARG A 478 12.01 33.25 -8.85
N GLN A 479 12.43 33.10 -7.62
CA GLN A 479 11.64 33.53 -6.46
C GLN A 479 11.65 35.06 -6.35
N VAL A 480 10.45 35.65 -6.35
CA VAL A 480 10.24 37.11 -6.22
C VAL A 480 9.34 37.45 -5.02
N ARG A 481 8.72 36.46 -4.39
CA ARG A 481 7.85 36.59 -3.23
C ARG A 481 8.31 35.70 -2.08
N CYS A 482 8.13 36.16 -0.84
CA CYS A 482 8.28 35.29 0.33
C CYS A 482 7.16 34.23 0.37
N SER A 483 7.29 33.21 1.23
CA SER A 483 6.32 32.11 1.34
C SER A 483 4.89 32.63 1.55
N ASP A 484 4.72 33.55 2.50
CA ASP A 484 3.40 34.06 2.90
C ASP A 484 2.76 34.92 1.79
N CYS A 485 3.54 35.80 1.17
CA CYS A 485 3.07 36.59 0.04
C CYS A 485 2.80 35.76 -1.20
N GLN A 486 3.57 34.69 -1.42
CA GLN A 486 3.34 33.74 -2.52
C GLN A 486 2.04 32.96 -2.30
N GLU A 487 1.75 32.58 -1.09
CA GLU A 487 0.50 31.90 -0.73
C GLU A 487 -0.71 32.84 -0.89
N HIS A 488 -0.60 34.06 -0.42
CA HIS A 488 -1.62 35.10 -0.61
C HIS A 488 -1.89 35.39 -2.09
N PHE A 489 -0.84 35.53 -2.89
CA PHE A 489 -0.93 35.70 -4.33
C PHE A 489 -1.61 34.51 -5.00
N ARG A 490 -1.27 33.29 -4.59
CA ARG A 490 -1.88 32.06 -5.10
C ARG A 490 -3.37 32.00 -4.81
N HIS A 491 -3.78 32.34 -3.59
CA HIS A 491 -5.20 32.42 -3.21
C HIS A 491 -5.95 33.47 -4.05
N SER A 492 -5.36 34.64 -4.26
CA SER A 492 -5.93 35.69 -5.11
C SER A 492 -6.10 35.22 -6.55
N GLN A 493 -5.13 34.49 -7.12
CA GLN A 493 -5.23 33.94 -8.48
C GLN A 493 -6.31 32.87 -8.59
N ILE A 494 -6.44 32.00 -7.59
CA ILE A 494 -7.50 31.00 -7.55
C ILE A 494 -8.88 31.66 -7.51
N ALA A 495 -9.05 32.67 -6.65
CA ALA A 495 -10.30 33.42 -6.57
C ALA A 495 -10.64 34.12 -7.90
N LEU A 496 -9.65 34.71 -8.57
CA LEU A 496 -9.82 35.33 -9.87
C LEU A 496 -10.21 34.32 -10.96
N CYS A 497 -9.59 33.16 -10.99
CA CYS A 497 -9.93 32.08 -11.91
C CYS A 497 -11.36 31.55 -11.66
N GLN A 498 -11.76 31.39 -10.39
CA GLN A 498 -13.12 31.00 -10.01
C GLN A 498 -14.14 32.05 -10.50
N LYS A 499 -13.87 33.34 -10.27
CA LYS A 499 -14.74 34.46 -10.73
C LYS A 499 -14.89 34.44 -12.26
N LYS A 500 -13.79 34.29 -13.01
CA LYS A 500 -13.83 34.17 -14.48
C LYS A 500 -14.61 32.93 -14.95
N SER A 501 -14.48 31.80 -14.24
CA SER A 501 -15.24 30.57 -14.55
C SER A 501 -16.74 30.76 -14.34
N ILE A 502 -17.12 31.43 -13.25
CA ILE A 502 -18.53 31.74 -12.93
C ILE A 502 -19.11 32.68 -14.00
N GLU A 503 -18.38 33.73 -14.38
CA GLU A 503 -18.79 34.67 -15.44
C GLU A 503 -18.93 33.98 -16.80
N LYS A 504 -18.01 33.08 -17.15
CA LYS A 504 -18.09 32.28 -18.38
C LYS A 504 -19.35 31.41 -18.40
N LYS A 505 -19.65 30.71 -17.29
CA LYS A 505 -20.86 29.89 -17.15
C LYS A 505 -22.14 30.76 -17.21
N LYS A 506 -22.12 31.95 -16.65
CA LYS A 506 -23.26 32.88 -16.71
C LYS A 506 -23.52 33.28 -18.15
N ARG A 507 -22.50 33.71 -18.90
CA ARG A 507 -22.62 34.08 -20.35
C ARG A 507 -23.10 32.90 -21.22
N GLU A 508 -22.67 31.68 -20.88
CA GLU A 508 -23.08 30.49 -21.62
C GLU A 508 -24.55 30.13 -21.38
N ARG A 509 -25.05 30.30 -20.14
CA ARG A 509 -26.48 30.18 -19.82
C ARG A 509 -27.33 31.27 -20.48
N GLU A 510 -26.85 32.51 -20.51
CA GLU A 510 -27.53 33.61 -21.19
C GLU A 510 -27.64 33.36 -22.71
N ARG A 511 -26.59 32.86 -23.35
CA ARG A 511 -26.62 32.46 -24.77
C ARG A 511 -27.61 31.32 -25.04
N GLN A 512 -27.61 30.28 -24.19
CA GLN A 512 -28.55 29.15 -24.29
C GLN A 512 -30.00 29.64 -24.14
N PHE A 513 -30.26 30.54 -23.19
CA PHE A 513 -31.58 31.12 -23.00
C PHE A 513 -32.02 31.99 -24.18
N THR A 514 -31.14 32.81 -24.74
CA THR A 514 -31.41 33.61 -25.94
C THR A 514 -31.72 32.71 -27.14
N SER A 515 -30.91 31.66 -27.36
CA SER A 515 -31.16 30.69 -28.43
C SER A 515 -32.48 29.92 -28.24
N PHE A 516 -32.85 29.61 -27.03
CA PHE A 516 -34.12 28.99 -26.70
C PHE A 516 -35.30 29.95 -27.02
N LEU A 517 -35.19 31.20 -26.67
CA LEU A 517 -36.21 32.20 -27.01
C LEU A 517 -36.33 32.41 -28.54
N GLU A 518 -35.24 32.48 -29.26
CA GLU A 518 -35.22 32.61 -30.72
C GLU A 518 -35.86 31.38 -31.42
N SER A 519 -35.63 30.16 -30.89
CA SER A 519 -36.28 28.97 -31.43
C SER A 519 -37.81 28.98 -31.23
N ARG A 520 -38.29 29.44 -30.07
CA ARG A 520 -39.70 29.56 -29.78
C ARG A 520 -40.40 30.68 -30.59
N TYR A 521 -39.71 31.80 -30.88
CA TYR A 521 -40.28 32.86 -31.73
C TYR A 521 -40.34 32.49 -33.22
N LYS A 522 -39.62 31.43 -33.65
CA LYS A 522 -39.70 30.90 -35.02
C LYS A 522 -40.81 29.88 -35.22
N GLU A 523 -41.34 29.34 -34.14
CA GLU A 523 -42.46 28.35 -34.13
C GLU A 523 -43.83 29.02 -33.91
N MET A 524 -43.89 30.30 -33.59
CA MET A 524 -45.09 31.14 -33.58
C MET A 524 -45.22 31.96 -34.88
#